data_5e8a9ea06458062f04480b1744781b26
#
_entry.id   5e8a9ea06458062f04480b1744781b26
#
_cell.length_a   1.000
_cell.length_b   1.000
_cell.length_c   1.000
_cell.angle_alpha   90.00
_cell.angle_beta   90.00
_cell.angle_gamma   90.00
#
_symmetry.space_group_name_H-M   'P 1'
#
loop_
_entity.id
_entity.type
_entity.pdbx_description
1 polymer ?
#
loop_
_entity_poly.entity_id
_entity_poly.type
_entity_poly.pdbx_seq_one_letter_code
_entity_poly.pdbx_strand_id
1 'polypeptide(L)'
;LMADALADGRRRVLVIDRRTPVRGSTLASTAMIQHEIDLPLFELSRQIGRAKAERAWRRSVRAVEDLVARIGALGIDCAMAPKRALYLAGDSYGSRALAMEAEARAAAGIAHELLSAEALRDRFGLERTAAILSSASASANPAQMTAGLLAAAVARGAEVISPVTITDLDEAGERAVLATAEGRLILARHAVFCTGYEFLPMMQSPAHRITSTWALASEPGVARPDWLDDVLVWEGSDPYLYFRSAKDGRIIAGGEDEDSPDGWADAERMPRKLARIVEKLGDLTGMKVAPAYGWAAPFGNTTDGLPIIDRVPGMARTHAVMGFGGNGITYSMIAAQIVAARIAGTADPDEDLFAFR
;
A
#
# COMPACT_ATOMS: atom_id res chain seq x y z
N LEU A 1 8.96 8.35 -1.22
CA LEU A 1 9.95 7.28 -0.99
C LEU A 1 10.96 7.19 -2.14
N MET A 2 10.54 7.06 -3.41
CA MET A 2 11.47 6.98 -4.56
C MET A 2 12.40 8.19 -4.64
N ALA A 3 11.86 9.40 -4.56
CA ALA A 3 12.68 10.62 -4.56
C ALA A 3 13.64 10.67 -3.36
N ASP A 4 13.19 10.25 -2.18
CA ASP A 4 14.00 10.16 -0.98
C ASP A 4 15.17 9.18 -1.14
N ALA A 5 14.93 8.01 -1.73
CA ALA A 5 15.97 6.99 -1.96
C ALA A 5 17.01 7.41 -3.03
N LEU A 6 16.56 8.18 -4.04
CA LEU A 6 17.44 8.61 -5.14
C LEU A 6 18.20 9.91 -4.87
N ALA A 7 17.68 10.79 -4.00
CA ALA A 7 18.30 12.06 -3.63
C ALA A 7 19.43 11.86 -2.62
N ASP A 8 20.53 11.27 -3.05
CA ASP A 8 21.72 10.93 -2.24
C ASP A 8 22.82 12.01 -2.27
N GLY A 9 22.55 13.15 -2.85
CA GLY A 9 23.50 14.25 -3.06
C GLY A 9 24.48 14.03 -4.24
N ARG A 10 24.45 12.87 -4.89
CA ARG A 10 25.32 12.54 -6.05
C ARG A 10 24.54 12.57 -7.36
N ARG A 11 23.22 12.44 -7.29
CA ARG A 11 22.31 12.41 -8.44
C ARG A 11 21.49 13.69 -8.48
N ARG A 12 21.26 14.20 -9.68
CA ARG A 12 20.18 15.19 -9.90
C ARG A 12 18.87 14.42 -10.00
N VAL A 13 17.93 14.71 -9.12
CA VAL A 13 16.61 14.08 -9.09
C VAL A 13 15.57 15.12 -9.41
N LEU A 14 14.76 14.87 -10.44
CA LEU A 14 13.62 15.68 -10.80
C LEU A 14 12.33 14.88 -10.58
N VAL A 15 11.47 15.38 -9.72
CA VAL A 15 10.12 14.85 -9.50
C VAL A 15 9.15 15.61 -10.36
N ILE A 16 8.36 14.90 -11.15
CA ILE A 16 7.37 15.47 -12.06
C ILE A 16 6.00 14.97 -11.63
N ASP A 17 5.04 15.87 -11.44
CA ASP A 17 3.66 15.52 -11.17
C ASP A 17 2.72 16.34 -12.08
N ARG A 18 1.73 15.67 -12.66
CA ARG A 18 0.69 16.35 -13.45
C ARG A 18 -0.28 17.16 -12.60
N ARG A 19 -0.32 16.87 -11.30
CA ARG A 19 -1.05 17.60 -10.27
C ARG A 19 -0.07 18.22 -9.26
N THR A 20 -0.59 18.97 -8.31
CA THR A 20 0.19 19.29 -7.12
C THR A 20 0.56 18.01 -6.39
N PRO A 21 1.81 17.81 -5.94
CA PRO A 21 2.21 16.66 -5.16
C PRO A 21 1.26 16.37 -3.99
N VAL A 22 1.14 15.08 -3.63
CA VAL A 22 0.20 14.58 -2.59
C VAL A 22 -1.29 14.58 -3.00
N ARG A 23 -1.67 15.11 -4.15
CA ARG A 23 -3.07 15.19 -4.62
C ARG A 23 -3.56 13.95 -5.39
N GLY A 24 -2.84 12.85 -5.33
CA GLY A 24 -3.24 11.57 -5.94
C GLY A 24 -3.81 10.59 -4.92
N SER A 25 -3.62 9.29 -5.19
CA SER A 25 -4.04 8.17 -4.33
C SER A 25 -3.50 8.21 -2.89
N THR A 26 -2.43 8.98 -2.66
CA THR A 26 -1.88 9.19 -1.31
C THR A 26 -2.93 9.75 -0.33
N LEU A 27 -3.77 10.71 -0.75
CA LEU A 27 -4.81 11.27 0.11
C LEU A 27 -5.94 10.28 0.40
N ALA A 28 -6.18 9.35 -0.50
CA ALA A 28 -7.22 8.33 -0.35
C ALA A 28 -6.75 7.14 0.51
N SER A 29 -5.45 7.04 0.80
CA SER A 29 -4.92 5.94 1.60
C SER A 29 -5.39 6.03 3.04
N THR A 30 -5.91 4.93 3.58
CA THR A 30 -6.24 4.78 5.01
C THR A 30 -5.01 4.57 5.88
N ALA A 31 -3.84 4.38 5.27
CA ALA A 31 -2.55 4.18 5.90
C ALA A 31 -2.55 3.11 7.01
N MET A 32 -3.17 1.98 6.71
CA MET A 32 -2.91 0.71 7.37
C MET A 32 -1.65 0.13 6.74
N ILE A 33 -0.51 0.40 7.37
CA ILE A 33 0.80 -0.02 6.85
C ILE A 33 1.07 -1.42 7.38
N GLN A 34 0.87 -2.41 6.53
CA GLN A 34 0.93 -3.83 6.90
C GLN A 34 1.99 -4.56 6.07
N HIS A 35 2.51 -5.65 6.65
CA HIS A 35 3.33 -6.59 5.90
C HIS A 35 2.48 -7.68 5.24
N GLU A 36 1.28 -7.91 5.74
CA GLU A 36 0.34 -8.86 5.13
C GLU A 36 0.01 -8.43 3.70
N ILE A 37 0.28 -9.32 2.76
CA ILE A 37 -0.08 -9.17 1.35
C ILE A 37 -1.56 -9.54 1.21
N ASP A 38 -2.28 -8.89 0.28
CA ASP A 38 -3.71 -9.13 0.07
C ASP A 38 -4.04 -10.61 -0.19
N LEU A 39 -3.10 -11.36 -0.81
CA LEU A 39 -3.18 -12.80 -0.96
C LEU A 39 -2.44 -13.49 0.20
N PRO A 40 -3.10 -14.37 0.99
CA PRO A 40 -2.46 -15.09 2.07
C PRO A 40 -1.24 -15.90 1.63
N LEU A 41 -0.24 -16.05 2.52
CA LEU A 41 1.03 -16.72 2.19
C LEU A 41 0.83 -18.16 1.71
N PHE A 42 -0.10 -18.89 2.31
CA PHE A 42 -0.38 -20.26 1.88
C PHE A 42 -0.94 -20.34 0.46
N GLU A 43 -1.74 -19.35 0.03
CA GLU A 43 -2.26 -19.29 -1.34
C GLU A 43 -1.23 -18.78 -2.33
N LEU A 44 -0.52 -17.70 -1.98
CA LEU A 44 0.59 -17.20 -2.79
C LEU A 44 1.62 -18.30 -3.05
N SER A 45 1.88 -19.16 -2.03
CA SER A 45 2.78 -20.32 -2.16
C SER A 45 2.32 -21.35 -3.20
N ARG A 46 1.00 -21.49 -3.39
CA ARG A 46 0.44 -22.36 -4.44
C ARG A 46 0.58 -21.75 -5.84
N GLN A 47 0.51 -20.43 -5.93
CA GLN A 47 0.56 -19.74 -7.24
C GLN A 47 1.99 -19.59 -7.77
N ILE A 48 2.94 -19.14 -6.94
CA ILE A 48 4.30 -18.79 -7.38
C ILE A 48 5.39 -19.69 -6.82
N GLY A 49 5.01 -20.70 -6.01
CA GLY A 49 5.92 -21.58 -5.31
C GLY A 49 6.34 -21.03 -3.94
N ARG A 50 6.47 -21.97 -2.98
CA ARG A 50 6.73 -21.65 -1.57
C ARG A 50 7.94 -20.73 -1.35
N ALA A 51 9.07 -21.02 -1.97
CA ALA A 51 10.30 -20.28 -1.75
C ALA A 51 10.17 -18.79 -2.16
N LYS A 52 9.51 -18.52 -3.29
CA LYS A 52 9.26 -17.15 -3.76
C LYS A 52 8.24 -16.44 -2.87
N ALA A 53 7.16 -17.10 -2.51
CA ALA A 53 6.12 -16.54 -1.64
C ALA A 53 6.68 -16.15 -0.26
N GLU A 54 7.47 -17.04 0.37
CA GLU A 54 8.12 -16.74 1.65
C GLU A 54 9.12 -15.57 1.55
N ARG A 55 9.86 -15.45 0.44
CA ARG A 55 10.75 -14.31 0.20
C ARG A 55 9.97 -13.01 0.10
N ALA A 56 8.86 -13.00 -0.68
CA ALA A 56 8.01 -11.82 -0.85
C ALA A 56 7.43 -11.35 0.50
N TRP A 57 6.94 -12.27 1.31
CA TRP A 57 6.40 -11.96 2.64
C TRP A 57 7.46 -11.45 3.61
N ARG A 58 8.63 -12.10 3.69
CA ARG A 58 9.75 -11.60 4.50
C ARG A 58 10.24 -10.23 4.02
N ARG A 59 10.22 -9.98 2.70
CA ARG A 59 10.55 -8.67 2.14
C ARG A 59 9.54 -7.60 2.57
N SER A 60 8.26 -7.95 2.62
CA SER A 60 7.20 -7.06 3.09
C SER A 60 7.37 -6.70 4.58
N VAL A 61 7.70 -7.68 5.44
CA VAL A 61 8.03 -7.43 6.86
C VAL A 61 9.16 -6.41 6.99
N ARG A 62 10.30 -6.67 6.33
CA ARG A 62 11.45 -5.76 6.36
C ARG A 62 11.10 -4.36 5.86
N ALA A 63 10.27 -4.26 4.82
CA ALA A 63 9.89 -2.97 4.25
C ALA A 63 9.09 -2.10 5.23
N VAL A 64 8.22 -2.68 6.04
CA VAL A 64 7.51 -1.93 7.09
C VAL A 64 8.48 -1.44 8.17
N GLU A 65 9.39 -2.31 8.62
CA GLU A 65 10.42 -1.96 9.62
C GLU A 65 11.34 -0.85 9.09
N ASP A 66 11.83 -0.99 7.87
CA ASP A 66 12.69 -0.01 7.20
C ASP A 66 11.99 1.35 7.02
N LEU A 67 10.69 1.32 6.67
CA LEU A 67 9.90 2.54 6.54
C LEU A 67 9.76 3.28 7.87
N VAL A 68 9.40 2.57 8.93
CA VAL A 68 9.28 3.15 10.28
C VAL A 68 10.63 3.74 10.72
N ALA A 69 11.73 3.01 10.54
CA ALA A 69 13.07 3.47 10.84
C ALA A 69 13.45 4.71 10.01
N ARG A 70 13.12 4.72 8.71
CA ARG A 70 13.41 5.85 7.81
C ARG A 70 12.68 7.12 8.20
N ILE A 71 11.38 7.02 8.50
CA ILE A 71 10.57 8.15 8.94
C ILE A 71 11.11 8.72 10.26
N GLY A 72 11.47 7.84 11.22
CA GLY A 72 12.09 8.24 12.47
C GLY A 72 13.43 8.94 12.26
N ALA A 73 14.32 8.40 11.43
CA ALA A 73 15.62 8.96 11.12
C ALA A 73 15.55 10.35 10.44
N LEU A 74 14.48 10.59 9.66
CA LEU A 74 14.23 11.88 9.02
C LEU A 74 13.50 12.88 9.93
N GLY A 75 13.04 12.46 11.12
CA GLY A 75 12.28 13.30 12.04
C GLY A 75 10.94 13.80 11.46
N ILE A 76 10.31 13.02 10.58
CA ILE A 76 9.05 13.42 9.93
C ILE A 76 7.89 13.24 10.92
N ASP A 77 7.24 14.34 11.31
CA ASP A 77 6.02 14.31 12.11
C ASP A 77 4.80 13.99 11.23
N CYS A 78 4.45 12.72 11.19
CA CYS A 78 3.30 12.22 10.44
C CYS A 78 2.44 11.26 11.28
N ALA A 79 2.50 11.36 12.58
CA ALA A 79 1.81 10.45 13.51
C ALA A 79 2.12 8.96 13.22
N MET A 80 3.35 8.67 12.77
CA MET A 80 3.81 7.29 12.56
C MET A 80 3.80 6.56 13.90
N ALA A 81 3.05 5.46 13.98
CA ALA A 81 2.97 4.63 15.18
C ALA A 81 3.07 3.15 14.79
N PRO A 82 4.02 2.39 15.38
CA PRO A 82 4.02 0.94 15.28
C PRO A 82 2.70 0.36 15.77
N LYS A 83 2.20 -0.65 15.11
CA LYS A 83 0.94 -1.33 15.41
C LYS A 83 1.10 -2.85 15.30
N ARG A 84 0.16 -3.57 15.85
CA ARG A 84 -0.10 -4.97 15.51
C ARG A 84 -1.23 -5.03 14.48
N ALA A 85 -1.28 -6.09 13.68
CA ALA A 85 -2.39 -6.35 12.77
C ALA A 85 -3.19 -7.56 13.26
N LEU A 86 -4.50 -7.43 13.31
CA LEU A 86 -5.43 -8.50 13.67
C LEU A 86 -6.21 -8.91 12.42
N TYR A 87 -5.84 -10.06 11.85
CA TYR A 87 -6.50 -10.66 10.70
C TYR A 87 -7.60 -11.61 11.19
N LEU A 88 -8.84 -11.22 10.99
CA LEU A 88 -10.02 -11.97 11.46
C LEU A 88 -10.45 -13.01 10.43
N ALA A 89 -10.89 -14.17 10.90
CA ALA A 89 -11.60 -15.12 10.07
C ALA A 89 -12.88 -14.51 9.52
N GLY A 90 -13.11 -14.69 8.23
CA GLY A 90 -14.27 -14.22 7.48
C GLY A 90 -14.93 -15.32 6.67
N ASP A 91 -15.77 -14.94 5.70
CA ASP A 91 -16.49 -15.86 4.83
C ASP A 91 -15.59 -16.48 3.75
N SER A 92 -14.62 -15.74 3.23
CA SER A 92 -13.65 -16.24 2.23
C SER A 92 -12.51 -17.02 2.87
N TYR A 93 -12.03 -16.57 4.03
CA TYR A 93 -10.95 -17.21 4.79
C TYR A 93 -11.39 -17.45 6.23
N GLY A 94 -12.05 -18.59 6.46
CA GLY A 94 -12.48 -19.01 7.79
C GLY A 94 -11.33 -19.58 8.65
N SER A 95 -11.66 -20.11 9.84
CA SER A 95 -10.69 -20.62 10.83
C SER A 95 -9.70 -21.65 10.27
N ARG A 96 -10.14 -22.54 9.36
CA ARG A 96 -9.26 -23.52 8.70
C ARG A 96 -8.23 -22.84 7.81
N ALA A 97 -8.62 -21.82 7.04
CA ALA A 97 -7.71 -21.08 6.19
C ALA A 97 -6.69 -20.30 7.03
N LEU A 98 -7.14 -19.69 8.15
CA LEU A 98 -6.24 -19.01 9.07
C LEU A 98 -5.25 -19.96 9.75
N ALA A 99 -5.64 -21.17 10.06
CA ALA A 99 -4.70 -22.18 10.57
C ALA A 99 -3.61 -22.53 9.54
N MET A 100 -3.99 -22.72 8.27
CA MET A 100 -3.04 -22.95 7.18
C MET A 100 -2.11 -21.73 6.96
N GLU A 101 -2.63 -20.54 7.09
CA GLU A 101 -1.86 -19.29 7.00
C GLU A 101 -0.87 -19.18 8.16
N ALA A 102 -1.30 -19.49 9.39
CA ALA A 102 -0.42 -19.50 10.56
C ALA A 102 0.73 -20.49 10.40
N GLU A 103 0.45 -21.71 9.91
CA GLU A 103 1.49 -22.70 9.61
C GLU A 103 2.47 -22.19 8.54
N ALA A 104 1.97 -21.56 7.48
CA ALA A 104 2.81 -20.99 6.43
C ALA A 104 3.69 -19.86 6.96
N ARG A 105 3.14 -18.96 7.79
CA ARG A 105 3.90 -17.86 8.44
C ARG A 105 4.96 -18.41 9.40
N ALA A 106 4.63 -19.43 10.21
CA ALA A 106 5.59 -20.08 11.09
C ALA A 106 6.77 -20.69 10.30
N ALA A 107 6.47 -21.39 9.21
CA ALA A 107 7.48 -21.97 8.33
C ALA A 107 8.36 -20.91 7.65
N ALA A 108 7.81 -19.73 7.35
CA ALA A 108 8.54 -18.59 6.82
C ALA A 108 9.33 -17.79 7.89
N GLY A 109 9.19 -18.14 9.18
CA GLY A 109 9.82 -17.42 10.28
C GLY A 109 9.19 -16.04 10.57
N ILE A 110 7.92 -15.85 10.17
CA ILE A 110 7.18 -14.61 10.40
C ILE A 110 6.46 -14.69 11.74
N ALA A 111 6.75 -13.76 12.64
CA ALA A 111 6.18 -13.73 13.98
C ALA A 111 4.67 -13.44 13.94
N HIS A 112 3.88 -14.30 14.56
CA HIS A 112 2.43 -14.18 14.66
C HIS A 112 1.90 -15.03 15.83
N GLU A 113 0.64 -14.83 16.17
CA GLU A 113 -0.10 -15.60 17.15
C GLU A 113 -1.47 -15.99 16.53
N LEU A 114 -1.76 -17.29 16.47
CA LEU A 114 -3.09 -17.76 16.07
C LEU A 114 -4.00 -17.75 17.31
N LEU A 115 -5.11 -17.02 17.23
CA LEU A 115 -6.09 -16.88 18.30
C LEU A 115 -7.31 -17.76 18.03
N SER A 116 -7.74 -18.50 19.06
CA SER A 116 -9.05 -19.18 19.07
C SER A 116 -10.19 -18.15 19.22
N ALA A 117 -11.43 -18.58 18.95
CA ALA A 117 -12.61 -17.75 19.19
C ALA A 117 -12.70 -17.26 20.64
N GLU A 118 -12.34 -18.11 21.61
CA GLU A 118 -12.34 -17.76 23.03
C GLU A 118 -11.29 -16.68 23.34
N ALA A 119 -10.03 -16.90 22.92
CA ALA A 119 -8.96 -15.93 23.11
C ALA A 119 -9.25 -14.57 22.43
N LEU A 120 -9.91 -14.60 21.26
CA LEU A 120 -10.31 -13.40 20.56
C LEU A 120 -11.40 -12.62 21.33
N ARG A 121 -12.39 -13.32 21.85
CA ARG A 121 -13.44 -12.74 22.68
C ARG A 121 -12.87 -12.14 23.96
N ASP A 122 -12.04 -12.90 24.67
CA ASP A 122 -11.49 -12.48 25.97
C ASP A 122 -10.57 -11.26 25.86
N ARG A 123 -9.76 -11.18 24.77
CA ARG A 123 -8.75 -10.13 24.61
C ARG A 123 -9.28 -8.90 23.87
N PHE A 124 -10.21 -9.08 22.94
CA PHE A 124 -10.64 -8.03 22.01
C PHE A 124 -12.15 -7.79 22.05
N GLY A 125 -12.94 -8.66 22.67
CA GLY A 125 -14.39 -8.56 22.68
C GLY A 125 -15.03 -8.80 21.31
N LEU A 126 -14.33 -9.49 20.40
CA LEU A 126 -14.77 -9.72 19.02
C LEU A 126 -15.26 -11.16 18.83
N GLU A 127 -16.38 -11.31 18.11
CA GLU A 127 -16.98 -12.59 17.80
C GLU A 127 -16.60 -13.04 16.38
N ARG A 128 -15.52 -13.83 16.26
CA ARG A 128 -15.08 -14.53 15.04
C ARG A 128 -14.54 -15.92 15.42
N THR A 129 -14.48 -16.82 14.46
CA THR A 129 -14.07 -18.21 14.71
C THR A 129 -12.57 -18.39 14.96
N ALA A 130 -11.74 -17.44 14.49
CA ALA A 130 -10.30 -17.38 14.72
C ALA A 130 -9.77 -16.00 14.31
N ALA A 131 -8.53 -15.70 14.70
CA ALA A 131 -7.77 -14.56 14.16
C ALA A 131 -6.27 -14.86 14.17
N ILE A 132 -5.51 -14.12 13.36
CA ILE A 132 -4.05 -14.07 13.44
C ILE A 132 -3.65 -12.68 13.91
N LEU A 133 -2.88 -12.59 15.00
CA LEU A 133 -2.30 -11.35 15.50
C LEU A 133 -0.83 -11.31 15.09
N SER A 134 -0.47 -10.30 14.31
CA SER A 134 0.89 -10.11 13.78
C SER A 134 1.53 -8.84 14.33
N SER A 135 2.86 -8.82 14.36
CA SER A 135 3.69 -7.61 14.54
C SER A 135 4.09 -7.03 13.18
N ALA A 136 5.00 -6.05 13.19
CA ALA A 136 5.52 -5.40 11.98
C ALA A 136 4.43 -4.73 11.13
N SER A 137 3.59 -3.94 11.77
CA SER A 137 2.61 -3.06 11.15
C SER A 137 2.72 -1.65 11.73
N ALA A 138 2.15 -0.67 11.05
CA ALA A 138 2.16 0.71 11.49
C ALA A 138 0.94 1.47 10.96
N SER A 139 0.69 2.62 11.54
CA SER A 139 -0.23 3.60 10.98
C SER A 139 0.44 4.97 10.90
N ALA A 140 -0.03 5.82 9.99
CA ALA A 140 0.48 7.18 9.83
C ALA A 140 -0.58 8.09 9.23
N ASN A 141 -0.29 9.39 9.16
CA ASN A 141 -0.95 10.30 8.24
C ASN A 141 -0.21 10.25 6.90
N PRO A 142 -0.81 9.68 5.84
CA PRO A 142 -0.11 9.44 4.59
C PRO A 142 0.27 10.73 3.84
N ALA A 143 -0.53 11.80 4.01
CA ALA A 143 -0.25 13.09 3.40
C ALA A 143 0.97 13.76 4.04
N GLN A 144 1.02 13.80 5.38
CA GLN A 144 2.15 14.36 6.13
C GLN A 144 3.43 13.55 5.88
N MET A 145 3.33 12.21 5.87
CA MET A 145 4.45 11.32 5.59
C MET A 145 5.04 11.62 4.19
N THR A 146 4.18 11.71 3.18
CA THR A 146 4.63 11.94 1.80
C THR A 146 5.19 13.33 1.61
N ALA A 147 4.56 14.35 2.18
CA ALA A 147 5.07 15.73 2.17
C ALA A 147 6.44 15.83 2.86
N GLY A 148 6.59 15.20 4.03
CA GLY A 148 7.86 15.16 4.77
C GLY A 148 8.98 14.46 4.00
N LEU A 149 8.68 13.30 3.38
CA LEU A 149 9.65 12.59 2.52
C LEU A 149 10.07 13.43 1.31
N LEU A 150 9.12 14.12 0.69
CA LEU A 150 9.41 14.98 -0.45
C LEU A 150 10.25 16.19 -0.02
N ALA A 151 9.90 16.84 1.09
CA ALA A 151 10.69 17.94 1.66
C ALA A 151 12.12 17.50 2.01
N ALA A 152 12.28 16.31 2.59
CA ALA A 152 13.59 15.74 2.88
C ALA A 152 14.40 15.46 1.60
N ALA A 153 13.76 15.02 0.52
CA ALA A 153 14.42 14.84 -0.78
C ALA A 153 14.86 16.20 -1.38
N VAL A 154 13.99 17.21 -1.32
CA VAL A 154 14.29 18.57 -1.79
C VAL A 154 15.45 19.18 -1.00
N ALA A 155 15.48 19.00 0.33
CA ALA A 155 16.60 19.45 1.16
C ALA A 155 17.94 18.82 0.77
N ARG A 156 17.93 17.66 0.09
CA ARG A 156 19.12 16.98 -0.47
C ARG A 156 19.34 17.27 -1.96
N GLY A 157 18.65 18.28 -2.51
CA GLY A 157 18.87 18.77 -3.88
C GLY A 157 17.94 18.16 -4.93
N ALA A 158 16.87 17.46 -4.55
CA ALA A 158 15.83 17.08 -5.51
C ALA A 158 15.02 18.32 -5.94
N GLU A 159 14.64 18.36 -7.21
CA GLU A 159 13.77 19.39 -7.76
C GLU A 159 12.36 18.82 -7.98
N VAL A 160 11.34 19.66 -7.81
CA VAL A 160 9.93 19.26 -8.04
C VAL A 160 9.30 20.25 -9.01
N ILE A 161 8.74 19.73 -10.08
CA ILE A 161 7.96 20.53 -11.04
C ILE A 161 6.54 19.98 -11.16
N SER A 162 5.57 20.88 -11.06
CA SER A 162 4.15 20.60 -11.24
C SER A 162 3.40 21.90 -11.54
N PRO A 163 2.29 21.88 -12.28
CA PRO A 163 1.77 20.72 -13.00
C PRO A 163 2.52 20.48 -14.31
N VAL A 164 2.95 19.26 -14.57
CA VAL A 164 3.54 18.83 -15.84
C VAL A 164 3.06 17.42 -16.17
N THR A 165 2.45 17.24 -17.32
CA THR A 165 1.95 15.96 -17.80
C THR A 165 2.92 15.35 -18.79
N ILE A 166 3.40 14.15 -18.51
CA ILE A 166 4.16 13.33 -19.46
C ILE A 166 3.16 12.60 -20.36
N THR A 167 3.33 12.75 -21.66
CA THR A 167 2.42 12.20 -22.66
C THR A 167 3.04 11.08 -23.49
N ASP A 168 4.36 11.03 -23.54
CA ASP A 168 5.07 10.03 -24.32
C ASP A 168 6.46 9.75 -23.74
N LEU A 169 7.05 8.62 -24.14
CA LEU A 169 8.29 8.09 -23.63
C LEU A 169 9.04 7.33 -24.73
N ASP A 170 10.34 7.59 -24.84
CA ASP A 170 11.25 6.85 -25.71
C ASP A 170 12.64 6.73 -25.03
N GLU A 171 13.54 5.97 -25.61
CA GLU A 171 14.95 5.91 -25.22
C GLU A 171 15.85 6.21 -26.42
N ALA A 172 16.74 7.18 -26.26
CA ALA A 172 17.74 7.56 -27.25
C ALA A 172 19.16 7.42 -26.70
N GLY A 173 19.89 6.45 -27.19
CA GLY A 173 21.23 6.12 -26.68
C GLY A 173 21.18 5.71 -25.21
N GLU A 174 21.89 6.44 -24.36
CA GLU A 174 21.92 6.17 -22.92
C GLU A 174 20.94 7.02 -22.09
N ARG A 175 19.85 7.50 -22.69
CA ARG A 175 18.90 8.41 -22.05
C ARG A 175 17.47 7.99 -22.28
N ALA A 176 16.65 8.10 -21.24
CA ALA A 176 15.21 8.19 -21.35
C ALA A 176 14.83 9.58 -21.85
N VAL A 177 13.88 9.63 -22.78
CA VAL A 177 13.35 10.86 -23.41
C VAL A 177 11.85 10.93 -23.10
N LEU A 178 11.45 11.94 -22.36
CA LEU A 178 10.06 12.12 -21.93
C LEU A 178 9.49 13.33 -22.66
N ALA A 179 8.35 13.18 -23.31
CA ALA A 179 7.62 14.30 -23.90
C ALA A 179 6.55 14.82 -22.93
N THR A 180 6.40 16.14 -22.86
CA THR A 180 5.35 16.79 -22.08
C THR A 180 4.19 17.24 -22.95
N ALA A 181 3.03 17.44 -22.35
CA ALA A 181 1.84 17.94 -23.05
C ALA A 181 2.09 19.33 -23.73
N GLU A 182 3.04 20.10 -23.21
CA GLU A 182 3.43 21.39 -23.75
C GLU A 182 4.48 21.29 -24.89
N GLY A 183 4.79 20.05 -25.32
CA GLY A 183 5.75 19.79 -26.41
C GLY A 183 7.21 19.91 -26.03
N ARG A 184 7.54 19.98 -24.73
CA ARG A 184 8.92 19.99 -24.25
C ARG A 184 9.44 18.57 -24.09
N LEU A 185 10.76 18.41 -24.28
CA LEU A 185 11.44 17.14 -24.05
C LEU A 185 12.29 17.23 -22.76
N ILE A 186 12.20 16.17 -21.95
CA ILE A 186 13.03 16.00 -20.76
C ILE A 186 13.93 14.79 -21.01
N LEU A 187 15.23 14.99 -20.87
CA LEU A 187 16.22 13.93 -21.03
C LEU A 187 16.80 13.57 -19.66
N ALA A 188 16.75 12.29 -19.34
CA ALA A 188 17.29 11.76 -18.09
C ALA A 188 18.11 10.48 -18.34
N ARG A 189 19.02 10.16 -17.43
CA ARG A 189 19.73 8.86 -17.48
C ARG A 189 18.80 7.69 -17.13
N HIS A 190 17.82 7.95 -16.28
CA HIS A 190 16.79 7.01 -15.91
C HIS A 190 15.47 7.75 -15.72
N ALA A 191 14.35 7.09 -16.05
CA ALA A 191 12.99 7.50 -15.70
C ALA A 191 12.34 6.44 -14.81
N VAL A 192 11.61 6.87 -13.78
CA VAL A 192 10.87 5.98 -12.88
C VAL A 192 9.42 6.44 -12.80
N PHE A 193 8.52 5.63 -13.31
CA PHE A 193 7.10 5.91 -13.30
C PHE A 193 6.46 5.35 -12.03
N CYS A 194 6.14 6.25 -11.09
CA CYS A 194 5.40 5.97 -9.86
C CYS A 194 3.98 6.57 -9.95
N THR A 195 3.30 6.33 -11.05
CA THR A 195 2.07 7.03 -11.44
C THR A 195 0.79 6.41 -10.86
N GLY A 196 0.93 5.44 -9.97
CA GLY A 196 -0.21 4.78 -9.31
C GLY A 196 -1.00 3.93 -10.28
N TYR A 197 -2.13 4.44 -10.77
CA TYR A 197 -3.04 3.72 -11.67
C TYR A 197 -3.07 4.30 -13.09
N GLU A 198 -2.27 5.30 -13.35
CA GLU A 198 -2.27 6.08 -14.58
C GLU A 198 -0.98 5.81 -15.36
N PHE A 199 -1.04 4.90 -16.33
CA PHE A 199 0.12 4.46 -17.09
C PHE A 199 0.04 4.92 -18.54
N LEU A 200 1.20 5.17 -19.14
CA LEU A 200 1.31 5.27 -20.58
C LEU A 200 0.96 3.91 -21.24
N PRO A 201 0.40 3.90 -22.45
CA PRO A 201 -0.04 2.65 -23.11
C PRO A 201 1.03 1.57 -23.17
N MET A 202 2.30 1.93 -23.40
CA MET A 202 3.42 0.98 -23.47
C MET A 202 3.77 0.32 -22.14
N MET A 203 3.22 0.80 -21.01
CA MET A 203 3.45 0.25 -19.67
C MET A 203 2.32 -0.64 -19.19
N GLN A 204 1.26 -0.80 -19.97
CA GLN A 204 0.14 -1.65 -19.56
C GLN A 204 0.58 -3.11 -19.43
N SER A 205 0.05 -3.79 -18.44
CA SER A 205 0.24 -5.22 -18.22
C SER A 205 -1.14 -5.91 -18.13
N PRO A 206 -1.34 -7.05 -18.77
CA PRO A 206 -2.57 -7.82 -18.65
C PRO A 206 -2.78 -8.37 -17.24
N ALA A 207 -1.72 -8.42 -16.44
CA ALA A 207 -1.82 -8.82 -15.03
C ALA A 207 -2.42 -7.72 -14.14
N HIS A 208 -2.48 -6.46 -14.60
CA HIS A 208 -2.92 -5.33 -13.81
C HIS A 208 -4.41 -5.04 -14.02
N ARG A 209 -5.16 -4.89 -12.93
CA ARG A 209 -6.59 -4.56 -12.91
C ARG A 209 -6.86 -3.40 -11.96
N ILE A 210 -7.88 -2.60 -12.25
CA ILE A 210 -8.33 -1.52 -11.39
C ILE A 210 -9.61 -1.96 -10.66
N THR A 211 -9.60 -1.75 -9.35
CA THR A 211 -10.70 -2.01 -8.43
C THR A 211 -11.13 -0.70 -7.78
N SER A 212 -12.41 -0.54 -7.51
CA SER A 212 -12.96 0.59 -6.76
C SER A 212 -13.12 0.23 -5.29
N THR A 213 -12.76 1.15 -4.39
CA THR A 213 -12.85 0.99 -2.93
C THR A 213 -13.47 2.22 -2.27
N TRP A 214 -14.06 2.02 -1.08
CA TRP A 214 -14.68 3.08 -0.30
C TRP A 214 -14.13 3.11 1.12
N ALA A 215 -14.00 4.30 1.67
CA ALA A 215 -13.52 4.48 3.03
C ALA A 215 -14.19 5.68 3.69
N LEU A 216 -14.14 5.69 5.01
CA LEU A 216 -14.64 6.76 5.85
C LEU A 216 -13.68 7.12 6.97
N ALA A 217 -13.82 8.34 7.49
CA ALA A 217 -13.28 8.75 8.77
C ALA A 217 -14.41 9.36 9.63
N SER A 218 -14.44 9.01 10.90
CA SER A 218 -15.38 9.58 11.87
C SER A 218 -14.95 10.97 12.34
N GLU A 219 -15.78 11.62 13.15
CA GLU A 219 -15.33 12.69 14.03
C GLU A 219 -14.30 12.17 15.05
N PRO A 220 -13.46 13.04 15.63
CA PRO A 220 -12.58 12.67 16.73
C PRO A 220 -13.31 12.18 17.98
N GLY A 221 -12.66 11.38 18.82
CA GLY A 221 -13.17 11.03 20.14
C GLY A 221 -14.28 10.00 20.16
N VAL A 222 -14.39 9.14 19.12
CA VAL A 222 -15.32 8.00 19.16
C VAL A 222 -14.97 7.08 20.32
N ALA A 223 -16.00 6.72 21.11
CA ALA A 223 -15.84 5.71 22.18
C ALA A 223 -15.45 4.37 21.53
N ARG A 224 -14.33 3.86 21.93
CA ARG A 224 -13.72 2.64 21.37
C ARG A 224 -12.99 1.85 22.46
N PRO A 225 -12.78 0.55 22.26
CA PRO A 225 -11.94 -0.22 23.18
C PRO A 225 -10.47 0.24 23.09
N ASP A 226 -9.77 0.26 24.23
CA ASP A 226 -8.38 0.75 24.33
C ASP A 226 -7.41 0.00 23.41
N TRP A 227 -7.62 -1.30 23.22
CA TRP A 227 -6.76 -2.11 22.36
C TRP A 227 -6.73 -1.64 20.89
N LEU A 228 -7.76 -0.92 20.42
CA LEU A 228 -7.81 -0.43 19.03
C LEU A 228 -6.77 0.67 18.77
N ASP A 229 -6.25 1.30 19.82
CA ASP A 229 -5.17 2.27 19.67
C ASP A 229 -3.83 1.61 19.27
N ASP A 230 -3.68 0.31 19.49
CA ASP A 230 -2.46 -0.45 19.18
C ASP A 230 -2.62 -1.48 18.07
N VAL A 231 -3.83 -1.63 17.51
CA VAL A 231 -4.14 -2.70 16.57
C VAL A 231 -4.83 -2.17 15.32
N LEU A 232 -4.37 -2.63 14.17
CA LEU A 232 -5.09 -2.53 12.89
C LEU A 232 -5.94 -3.79 12.73
N VAL A 233 -7.18 -3.67 12.26
CA VAL A 233 -8.08 -4.81 12.08
C VAL A 233 -8.47 -4.94 10.63
N TRP A 234 -8.44 -6.15 10.10
CA TRP A 234 -8.95 -6.50 8.78
C TRP A 234 -9.47 -7.94 8.77
N GLU A 235 -10.33 -8.29 7.82
CA GLU A 235 -10.97 -9.59 7.81
C GLU A 235 -10.84 -10.34 6.48
N GLY A 236 -10.87 -11.66 6.55
CA GLY A 236 -10.85 -12.56 5.40
C GLY A 236 -12.21 -12.77 4.77
N SER A 237 -12.94 -11.70 4.45
CA SER A 237 -14.23 -11.71 3.78
C SER A 237 -14.16 -11.05 2.41
N ASP A 238 -15.15 -11.29 1.56
CA ASP A 238 -15.32 -10.59 0.28
C ASP A 238 -16.79 -10.17 0.11
N PRO A 239 -17.09 -8.87 0.10
CA PRO A 239 -16.20 -7.74 0.35
C PRO A 239 -15.80 -7.62 1.83
N TYR A 240 -14.51 -7.32 2.05
CA TYR A 240 -13.92 -7.25 3.40
C TYR A 240 -14.19 -5.92 4.12
N LEU A 241 -13.98 -5.93 5.43
CA LEU A 241 -13.91 -4.75 6.29
C LEU A 241 -12.50 -4.61 6.85
N TYR A 242 -12.00 -3.38 6.89
CA TYR A 242 -10.82 -3.03 7.66
C TYR A 242 -11.02 -1.72 8.42
N PHE A 243 -10.35 -1.57 9.57
CA PHE A 243 -10.43 -0.34 10.36
C PHE A 243 -9.26 -0.17 11.32
N ARG A 244 -9.06 1.07 11.74
CA ARG A 244 -8.09 1.47 12.75
C ARG A 244 -8.51 2.75 13.47
N SER A 245 -7.89 3.03 14.61
CA SER A 245 -7.92 4.37 15.20
C SER A 245 -6.83 5.27 14.59
N ALA A 246 -7.06 6.58 14.65
CA ALA A 246 -6.05 7.61 14.37
C ALA A 246 -5.63 8.30 15.68
N LYS A 247 -4.51 9.02 15.67
CA LYS A 247 -3.94 9.71 16.84
C LYS A 247 -4.92 10.68 17.53
N ASP A 248 -5.82 11.28 16.76
CA ASP A 248 -6.86 12.20 17.26
C ASP A 248 -8.16 11.48 17.71
N GLY A 249 -8.15 10.15 17.75
CA GLY A 249 -9.29 9.34 18.17
C GLY A 249 -10.36 9.13 17.12
N ARG A 250 -10.13 9.49 15.85
CA ARG A 250 -11.00 9.10 14.74
C ARG A 250 -10.91 7.62 14.48
N ILE A 251 -12.01 7.05 14.01
CA ILE A 251 -12.01 5.74 13.37
C ILE A 251 -11.90 5.94 11.87
N ILE A 252 -10.96 5.26 11.26
CA ILE A 252 -10.81 5.16 9.81
C ILE A 252 -11.18 3.73 9.44
N ALA A 253 -12.14 3.57 8.55
CA ALA A 253 -12.60 2.26 8.10
C ALA A 253 -12.82 2.25 6.59
N GLY A 254 -12.73 1.07 5.97
CA GLY A 254 -12.97 0.92 4.55
C GLY A 254 -13.19 -0.53 4.15
N GLY A 255 -13.34 -0.73 2.83
CA GLY A 255 -13.68 -2.01 2.20
C GLY A 255 -14.79 -1.84 1.18
N GLU A 256 -15.66 -2.86 1.09
CA GLU A 256 -16.78 -2.88 0.12
C GLU A 256 -16.31 -2.77 -1.34
N ASP A 257 -15.14 -3.31 -1.63
CA ASP A 257 -14.50 -3.25 -2.93
C ASP A 257 -15.37 -3.82 -4.05
N GLU A 258 -15.23 -3.28 -5.24
CA GLU A 258 -15.88 -3.76 -6.45
C GLU A 258 -14.87 -3.89 -7.60
N ASP A 259 -14.95 -4.97 -8.35
CA ASP A 259 -14.19 -5.16 -9.59
C ASP A 259 -14.79 -4.29 -10.70
N SER A 260 -14.64 -2.99 -10.53
CA SER A 260 -15.13 -1.95 -11.43
C SER A 260 -14.11 -0.82 -11.49
N PRO A 261 -13.52 -0.54 -12.66
CA PRO A 261 -12.47 0.47 -12.80
C PRO A 261 -12.97 1.90 -12.53
N ASP A 262 -14.27 2.15 -12.74
CA ASP A 262 -14.87 3.50 -12.65
C ASP A 262 -15.91 3.62 -11.54
N GLY A 263 -16.18 2.54 -10.78
CA GLY A 263 -17.20 2.52 -9.73
C GLY A 263 -16.98 3.58 -8.64
N TRP A 264 -15.74 3.92 -8.34
CA TRP A 264 -15.36 4.95 -7.39
C TRP A 264 -15.81 6.36 -7.80
N ALA A 265 -15.98 6.63 -9.09
CA ALA A 265 -16.42 7.91 -9.61
C ALA A 265 -17.95 8.10 -9.56
N ASP A 266 -18.69 7.03 -9.30
CA ASP A 266 -20.15 7.05 -9.17
C ASP A 266 -20.57 7.57 -7.79
N ALA A 267 -20.99 8.82 -7.73
CA ALA A 267 -21.39 9.48 -6.49
C ALA A 267 -22.63 8.83 -5.81
N GLU A 268 -23.48 8.12 -6.58
CA GLU A 268 -24.69 7.48 -6.04
C GLU A 268 -24.35 6.21 -5.23
N ARG A 269 -23.21 5.58 -5.49
CA ARG A 269 -22.72 4.41 -4.75
C ARG A 269 -22.24 4.74 -3.36
N MET A 270 -21.60 5.89 -3.19
CA MET A 270 -20.91 6.26 -1.95
C MET A 270 -21.81 6.18 -0.69
N PRO A 271 -23.00 6.79 -0.62
CA PRO A 271 -23.81 6.72 0.60
C PRO A 271 -24.14 5.29 1.02
N ARG A 272 -24.47 4.42 0.05
CA ARG A 272 -24.79 3.01 0.30
C ARG A 272 -23.56 2.23 0.79
N LYS A 273 -22.40 2.46 0.18
CA LYS A 273 -21.15 1.79 0.57
C LYS A 273 -20.71 2.20 1.98
N LEU A 274 -20.76 3.50 2.28
CA LEU A 274 -20.42 3.98 3.62
C LEU A 274 -21.39 3.44 4.68
N ALA A 275 -22.70 3.37 4.37
CA ALA A 275 -23.68 2.80 5.30
C ALA A 275 -23.36 1.32 5.61
N ARG A 276 -22.97 0.53 4.62
CA ARG A 276 -22.56 -0.88 4.82
C ARG A 276 -21.29 -1.02 5.64
N ILE A 277 -20.29 -0.15 5.41
CA ILE A 277 -19.07 -0.13 6.23
C ILE A 277 -19.43 0.18 7.70
N VAL A 278 -20.29 1.17 7.94
CA VAL A 278 -20.75 1.52 9.30
C VAL A 278 -21.52 0.37 9.96
N GLU A 279 -22.43 -0.27 9.23
CA GLU A 279 -23.18 -1.44 9.69
C GLU A 279 -22.24 -2.59 10.10
N LYS A 280 -21.37 -3.03 9.19
CA LYS A 280 -20.38 -4.10 9.47
C LYS A 280 -19.50 -3.77 10.67
N LEU A 281 -19.04 -2.51 10.76
CA LEU A 281 -18.21 -2.06 11.87
C LEU A 281 -18.98 -2.09 13.20
N GLY A 282 -20.23 -1.63 13.21
CA GLY A 282 -21.12 -1.67 14.36
C GLY A 282 -21.42 -3.10 14.82
N ASP A 283 -21.77 -3.97 13.88
CA ASP A 283 -22.07 -5.39 14.15
C ASP A 283 -20.87 -6.13 14.74
N LEU A 284 -19.67 -5.83 14.23
CA LEU A 284 -18.44 -6.47 14.69
C LEU A 284 -17.98 -5.98 16.07
N THR A 285 -18.08 -4.67 16.32
CA THR A 285 -17.39 -4.04 17.45
C THR A 285 -18.33 -3.42 18.51
N GLY A 286 -19.61 -3.26 18.18
CA GLY A 286 -20.56 -2.49 18.99
C GLY A 286 -20.33 -0.97 18.95
N MET A 287 -19.33 -0.48 18.21
CA MET A 287 -19.03 0.96 18.13
C MET A 287 -20.09 1.69 17.30
N LYS A 288 -20.48 2.87 17.79
CA LYS A 288 -21.36 3.79 17.04
C LYS A 288 -20.52 4.80 16.30
N VAL A 289 -20.30 4.57 15.01
CA VAL A 289 -19.47 5.41 14.16
C VAL A 289 -20.37 6.17 13.18
N ALA A 290 -20.26 7.51 13.21
CA ALA A 290 -20.88 8.38 12.23
C ALA A 290 -19.78 8.91 11.30
N PRO A 291 -19.88 8.74 9.96
CA PRO A 291 -18.92 9.29 9.02
C PRO A 291 -18.93 10.83 9.03
N ALA A 292 -17.80 11.46 9.35
CA ALA A 292 -17.58 12.87 9.13
C ALA A 292 -17.05 13.13 7.72
N TYR A 293 -16.28 12.18 7.20
CA TYR A 293 -15.73 12.18 5.85
C TYR A 293 -15.93 10.82 5.21
N GLY A 294 -16.26 10.84 3.93
CA GLY A 294 -16.34 9.65 3.10
C GLY A 294 -15.66 9.91 1.77
N TRP A 295 -14.97 8.91 1.24
CA TRP A 295 -14.33 8.99 -0.07
C TRP A 295 -14.32 7.64 -0.76
N ALA A 296 -14.13 7.69 -2.07
CA ALA A 296 -13.89 6.53 -2.91
C ALA A 296 -12.61 6.75 -3.72
N ALA A 297 -11.95 5.68 -4.08
CA ALA A 297 -10.74 5.73 -4.89
C ALA A 297 -10.56 4.45 -5.71
N PRO A 298 -9.85 4.52 -6.85
CA PRO A 298 -9.35 3.32 -7.50
C PRO A 298 -8.08 2.83 -6.81
N PHE A 299 -7.82 1.54 -6.92
CA PHE A 299 -6.49 0.98 -6.68
C PHE A 299 -6.20 -0.16 -7.66
N GLY A 300 -4.92 -0.39 -7.95
CA GLY A 300 -4.49 -1.37 -8.93
C GLY A 300 -4.06 -2.66 -8.27
N ASN A 301 -4.70 -3.76 -8.65
CA ASN A 301 -4.34 -5.11 -8.26
C ASN A 301 -3.59 -5.81 -9.38
N THR A 302 -2.86 -6.87 -9.03
CA THR A 302 -2.29 -7.82 -9.98
C THR A 302 -2.89 -9.20 -9.75
N THR A 303 -2.83 -10.04 -10.76
CA THR A 303 -3.44 -11.39 -10.73
C THR A 303 -2.81 -12.32 -9.68
N ASP A 304 -1.59 -12.05 -9.24
CA ASP A 304 -0.87 -12.81 -8.22
C ASP A 304 -0.66 -12.03 -6.89
N GLY A 305 -1.23 -10.82 -6.77
CA GLY A 305 -1.14 -10.00 -5.56
C GLY A 305 0.23 -9.36 -5.33
N LEU A 306 1.22 -9.55 -6.21
CA LEU A 306 2.52 -8.90 -6.12
C LEU A 306 2.61 -7.70 -7.08
N PRO A 307 3.23 -6.59 -6.69
CA PRO A 307 3.41 -5.44 -7.58
C PRO A 307 4.37 -5.75 -8.73
N ILE A 308 4.35 -4.90 -9.75
CA ILE A 308 5.37 -4.86 -10.80
C ILE A 308 6.34 -3.73 -10.45
N ILE A 309 7.62 -4.08 -10.25
CA ILE A 309 8.72 -3.16 -9.94
C ILE A 309 9.88 -3.51 -10.86
N ASP A 310 9.81 -3.08 -12.11
CA ASP A 310 10.78 -3.54 -13.10
C ASP A 310 11.02 -2.49 -14.19
N ARG A 311 11.95 -2.79 -15.08
CA ARG A 311 12.12 -2.04 -16.32
C ARG A 311 10.93 -2.26 -17.24
N VAL A 312 10.53 -1.21 -17.91
CA VAL A 312 9.52 -1.32 -18.97
C VAL A 312 10.06 -2.24 -20.06
N PRO A 313 9.28 -3.22 -20.57
CA PRO A 313 9.74 -4.14 -21.60
C PRO A 313 10.34 -3.42 -22.81
N GLY A 314 11.54 -3.84 -23.23
CA GLY A 314 12.26 -3.23 -24.32
C GLY A 314 13.03 -1.95 -23.97
N MET A 315 12.97 -1.48 -22.72
CA MET A 315 13.62 -0.26 -22.26
C MET A 315 14.70 -0.56 -21.20
N ALA A 316 15.86 0.02 -21.34
CA ALA A 316 17.00 -0.19 -20.44
C ALA A 316 17.06 0.83 -19.29
N ARG A 317 16.46 2.00 -19.47
CA ARG A 317 16.58 3.18 -18.60
C ARG A 317 15.28 3.57 -17.91
N THR A 318 14.17 2.93 -18.28
CA THR A 318 12.84 3.28 -17.80
C THR A 318 12.29 2.19 -16.90
N HIS A 319 11.82 2.58 -15.72
CA HIS A 319 11.28 1.70 -14.70
C HIS A 319 9.80 2.02 -14.46
N ALA A 320 8.98 0.99 -14.29
CA ALA A 320 7.58 1.09 -13.88
C ALA A 320 7.39 0.49 -12.49
N VAL A 321 6.55 1.14 -11.71
CA VAL A 321 6.18 0.74 -10.35
C VAL A 321 4.67 0.80 -10.24
N MET A 322 4.00 -0.36 -10.23
CA MET A 322 2.53 -0.45 -10.35
C MET A 322 1.94 -1.69 -9.68
N GLY A 323 0.60 -1.72 -9.52
CA GLY A 323 -0.13 -2.91 -9.09
C GLY A 323 0.04 -3.23 -7.61
N PHE A 324 -0.07 -2.23 -6.75
CA PHE A 324 0.23 -2.36 -5.32
C PHE A 324 -0.83 -3.06 -4.47
N GLY A 325 -2.03 -3.31 -5.02
CA GLY A 325 -3.15 -3.78 -4.21
C GLY A 325 -3.44 -2.84 -3.02
N GLY A 326 -3.85 -3.39 -1.90
CA GLY A 326 -4.07 -2.67 -0.64
C GLY A 326 -2.78 -2.20 0.05
N ASN A 327 -1.61 -2.71 -0.33
CA ASN A 327 -0.33 -2.50 0.37
C ASN A 327 0.58 -1.43 -0.25
N GLY A 328 0.03 -0.39 -0.86
CA GLY A 328 0.76 0.60 -1.63
C GLY A 328 1.92 1.27 -0.90
N ILE A 329 1.80 1.54 0.40
CA ILE A 329 2.87 2.18 1.18
C ILE A 329 4.05 1.23 1.39
N THR A 330 3.79 -0.01 1.80
CA THR A 330 4.80 -1.05 2.00
C THR A 330 5.54 -1.36 0.69
N TYR A 331 4.79 -1.56 -0.39
CA TYR A 331 5.38 -1.82 -1.71
C TYR A 331 6.13 -0.61 -2.29
N SER A 332 5.73 0.60 -1.94
CA SER A 332 6.51 1.80 -2.32
C SER A 332 7.89 1.83 -1.67
N MET A 333 8.03 1.30 -0.45
CA MET A 333 9.34 1.16 0.20
C MET A 333 10.19 0.11 -0.51
N ILE A 334 9.63 -1.05 -0.83
CA ILE A 334 10.32 -2.11 -1.61
C ILE A 334 10.75 -1.57 -2.96
N ALA A 335 9.85 -0.87 -3.67
CA ALA A 335 10.14 -0.29 -4.98
C ALA A 335 11.29 0.74 -4.92
N ALA A 336 11.29 1.60 -3.92
CA ALA A 336 12.36 2.58 -3.73
C ALA A 336 13.72 1.91 -3.52
N GLN A 337 13.77 0.83 -2.74
CA GLN A 337 15.00 0.06 -2.49
C GLN A 337 15.49 -0.65 -3.75
N ILE A 338 14.62 -1.40 -4.44
CA ILE A 338 14.97 -2.16 -5.66
C ILE A 338 15.44 -1.22 -6.77
N VAL A 339 14.69 -0.17 -7.06
CA VAL A 339 15.02 0.75 -8.15
C VAL A 339 16.27 1.55 -7.84
N ALA A 340 16.47 1.99 -6.59
CA ALA A 340 17.69 2.69 -6.20
C ALA A 340 18.93 1.79 -6.31
N ALA A 341 18.86 0.53 -5.89
CA ALA A 341 19.93 -0.45 -6.06
C ALA A 341 20.25 -0.67 -7.54
N ARG A 342 19.25 -0.89 -8.38
CA ARG A 342 19.40 -1.10 -9.82
C ARG A 342 20.02 0.11 -10.53
N ILE A 343 19.61 1.34 -10.18
CA ILE A 343 20.21 2.58 -10.72
C ILE A 343 21.66 2.77 -10.22
N ALA A 344 21.98 2.26 -9.03
CA ALA A 344 23.34 2.25 -8.51
C ALA A 344 24.23 1.15 -9.12
N GLY A 345 23.69 0.27 -9.96
CA GLY A 345 24.39 -0.86 -10.55
C GLY A 345 24.60 -2.05 -9.61
N THR A 346 23.79 -2.13 -8.55
CA THR A 346 23.76 -3.25 -7.61
C THR A 346 22.48 -4.06 -7.80
N ALA A 347 22.57 -5.39 -7.60
CA ALA A 347 21.39 -6.26 -7.66
C ALA A 347 20.69 -6.29 -6.30
N ASP A 348 19.36 -6.17 -6.31
CA ASP A 348 18.55 -6.49 -5.14
C ASP A 348 18.20 -8.00 -5.17
N PRO A 349 18.39 -8.75 -4.08
CA PRO A 349 18.18 -10.19 -4.07
C PRO A 349 16.73 -10.62 -4.31
N ASP A 350 15.79 -9.71 -4.16
CA ASP A 350 14.35 -9.99 -4.30
C ASP A 350 13.73 -9.36 -5.56
N GLU A 351 14.53 -8.72 -6.45
CA GLU A 351 14.00 -8.02 -7.63
C GLU A 351 13.27 -8.95 -8.62
N ASP A 352 13.65 -10.22 -8.68
CA ASP A 352 13.03 -11.24 -9.55
C ASP A 352 11.57 -11.54 -9.17
N LEU A 353 11.17 -11.24 -7.94
CA LEU A 353 9.80 -11.44 -7.46
C LEU A 353 8.79 -10.45 -8.07
N PHE A 354 9.28 -9.32 -8.52
CA PHE A 354 8.48 -8.16 -8.93
C PHE A 354 8.68 -7.82 -10.41
N ALA A 355 9.14 -8.79 -11.19
CA ALA A 355 9.39 -8.61 -12.61
C ALA A 355 8.12 -8.28 -13.40
N PHE A 356 8.27 -7.62 -14.55
CA PHE A 356 7.19 -7.34 -15.48
C PHE A 356 6.59 -8.65 -16.01
N ARG A 357 5.25 -8.75 -16.06
CA ARG A 357 4.53 -9.94 -16.48
C ARG A 357 3.14 -9.63 -17.02
#